data_01703b1154dc88ad15a773f6cae45875
#
_entry.id   01703b1154dc88ad15a773f6cae45875
#
_cell.length_a   1.000
_cell.length_b   1.000
_cell.length_c   1.000
_cell.angle_alpha   90.00
_cell.angle_beta   90.00
_cell.angle_gamma   90.00
#
_symmetry.space_group_name_H-M   'P 1'
#
loop_
_entity.id
_entity.type
_entity.pdbx_description
1 polymer ?
#
loop_
_entity_poly.entity_id
_entity_poly.type
_entity_poly.pdbx_seq_one_letter_code
_entity_poly.pdbx_strand_id
1 'polypeptide(L)'
;MNPPAQRDDVAQYVQVLHNPIVDEKDRVDACHALGRAKTPAATEALVYSLTDDSFTVRWAAAEALTQHGRAAIEPLMHALIAEDHPFLREGAHHVLSRLPGTATHDLVKPVLEALAGRTPSVRVPMAADAVLVQLATH
;
A
#
# COMPACT_ATOMS: atom_id res chain seq x y z
N MET A 1 19.67 -1.90 -22.30
CA MET A 1 18.24 -1.97 -21.96
C MET A 1 18.04 -2.93 -20.81
N ASN A 2 17.46 -2.45 -19.72
CA ASN A 2 17.19 -3.31 -18.57
C ASN A 2 15.90 -4.10 -18.81
N PRO A 3 15.91 -5.41 -18.57
CA PRO A 3 14.68 -6.18 -18.65
C PRO A 3 13.71 -5.73 -17.56
N PRO A 4 12.41 -6.00 -17.72
CA PRO A 4 11.48 -5.76 -16.62
C PRO A 4 11.93 -6.52 -15.38
N ALA A 5 11.57 -6.01 -14.19
CA ALA A 5 11.97 -6.62 -12.93
C ALA A 5 11.52 -8.07 -12.89
N GLN A 6 12.47 -8.97 -12.66
CA GLN A 6 12.22 -10.40 -12.56
C GLN A 6 12.06 -10.80 -11.10
N ARG A 7 11.68 -12.05 -10.86
CA ARG A 7 11.40 -12.54 -9.52
C ARG A 7 12.58 -12.32 -8.55
N ASP A 8 13.81 -12.54 -9.03
CA ASP A 8 15.00 -12.36 -8.19
C ASP A 8 15.23 -10.89 -7.85
N ASP A 9 14.97 -9.99 -8.80
CA ASP A 9 15.08 -8.54 -8.57
C ASP A 9 14.05 -8.08 -7.55
N VAL A 10 12.82 -8.58 -7.63
CA VAL A 10 11.76 -8.27 -6.67
C VAL A 10 12.21 -8.67 -5.26
N ALA A 11 12.75 -9.88 -5.10
CA ALA A 11 13.21 -10.36 -3.80
C ALA A 11 14.30 -9.45 -3.21
N GLN A 12 15.22 -8.98 -4.04
CA GLN A 12 16.29 -8.07 -3.59
C GLN A 12 15.71 -6.73 -3.12
N TYR A 13 14.79 -6.15 -3.87
CA TYR A 13 14.17 -4.88 -3.49
C TYR A 13 13.32 -5.02 -2.23
N VAL A 14 12.63 -6.14 -2.06
CA VAL A 14 11.89 -6.43 -0.85
C VAL A 14 12.82 -6.45 0.36
N GLN A 15 14.00 -7.10 0.23
CA GLN A 15 14.98 -7.12 1.30
C GLN A 15 15.50 -5.73 1.64
N VAL A 16 15.72 -4.89 0.63
CA VAL A 16 16.16 -3.50 0.84
C VAL A 16 15.13 -2.75 1.70
N LEU A 17 13.84 -2.91 1.42
CA LEU A 17 12.81 -2.22 2.17
C LEU A 17 12.69 -2.71 3.62
N HIS A 18 13.05 -3.96 3.87
CA HIS A 18 12.98 -4.54 5.22
C HIS A 18 14.27 -4.37 6.02
N ASN A 19 15.29 -3.75 5.43
CA ASN A 19 16.57 -3.57 6.10
C ASN A 19 16.72 -2.14 6.60
N PRO A 20 16.66 -1.90 7.93
CA PRO A 20 16.70 -0.53 8.48
C PRO A 20 18.06 0.15 8.32
N ILE A 21 19.12 -0.59 7.94
CA ILE A 21 20.46 -0.04 7.76
C ILE A 21 20.64 0.58 6.37
N VAL A 22 19.80 0.17 5.41
CA VAL A 22 19.89 0.66 4.03
C VAL A 22 19.52 2.14 3.96
N ASP A 23 20.25 2.90 3.16
CA ASP A 23 20.02 4.33 2.97
C ASP A 23 18.61 4.62 2.49
N GLU A 24 18.12 5.79 2.89
CA GLU A 24 16.82 6.30 2.44
C GLU A 24 16.73 6.32 0.93
N LYS A 25 17.78 6.80 0.23
CA LYS A 25 17.79 6.85 -1.23
C LYS A 25 17.59 5.47 -1.85
N ASP A 26 18.26 4.47 -1.32
CA ASP A 26 18.14 3.10 -1.84
C ASP A 26 16.76 2.52 -1.57
N ARG A 27 16.16 2.86 -0.43
CA ARG A 27 14.78 2.44 -0.15
C ARG A 27 13.79 3.12 -1.10
N VAL A 28 13.99 4.40 -1.40
CA VAL A 28 13.16 5.12 -2.39
C VAL A 28 13.27 4.46 -3.77
N ASP A 29 14.50 4.17 -4.20
CA ASP A 29 14.75 3.50 -5.48
C ASP A 29 14.08 2.13 -5.54
N ALA A 30 14.13 1.39 -4.43
CA ALA A 30 13.44 0.09 -4.32
C ALA A 30 11.93 0.25 -4.46
N CYS A 31 11.34 1.28 -3.86
CA CYS A 31 9.91 1.55 -4.03
C CYS A 31 9.55 1.80 -5.49
N HIS A 32 10.35 2.59 -6.20
CA HIS A 32 10.12 2.85 -7.62
C HIS A 32 10.19 1.57 -8.46
N ALA A 33 11.21 0.74 -8.19
CA ALA A 33 11.35 -0.53 -8.90
C ALA A 33 10.17 -1.46 -8.64
N LEU A 34 9.73 -1.55 -7.39
CA LEU A 34 8.60 -2.40 -7.01
C LEU A 34 7.26 -1.85 -7.53
N GLY A 35 7.16 -0.54 -7.77
CA GLY A 35 6.00 0.03 -8.43
C GLY A 35 5.82 -0.50 -9.85
N ARG A 36 6.91 -0.79 -10.53
CA ARG A 36 6.89 -1.37 -11.88
C ARG A 36 6.71 -2.88 -11.87
N ALA A 37 7.10 -3.54 -10.78
CA ALA A 37 7.04 -5.00 -10.66
C ALA A 37 5.73 -5.40 -9.99
N LYS A 38 4.67 -5.54 -10.76
CA LYS A 38 3.30 -5.73 -10.24
C LYS A 38 3.05 -7.17 -9.78
N THR A 39 3.75 -7.58 -8.74
CA THR A 39 3.61 -8.90 -8.12
C THR A 39 3.04 -8.76 -6.71
N PRO A 40 2.40 -9.81 -6.16
CA PRO A 40 1.93 -9.75 -4.77
C PRO A 40 3.02 -9.44 -3.77
N ALA A 41 4.22 -10.00 -3.94
CA ALA A 41 5.34 -9.71 -3.04
C ALA A 41 5.74 -8.24 -3.08
N ALA A 42 5.75 -7.62 -4.28
CA ALA A 42 6.03 -6.21 -4.42
C ALA A 42 4.96 -5.36 -3.73
N THR A 43 3.69 -5.70 -3.91
CA THR A 43 2.59 -4.97 -3.29
C THR A 43 2.70 -5.01 -1.76
N GLU A 44 2.95 -6.18 -1.20
CA GLU A 44 3.07 -6.35 0.26
C GLU A 44 4.24 -5.56 0.83
N ALA A 45 5.38 -5.56 0.14
CA ALA A 45 6.56 -4.81 0.58
C ALA A 45 6.30 -3.30 0.55
N LEU A 46 5.57 -2.83 -0.45
CA LEU A 46 5.21 -1.42 -0.54
C LEU A 46 4.23 -1.02 0.56
N VAL A 47 3.27 -1.88 0.89
CA VAL A 47 2.36 -1.63 2.03
C VAL A 47 3.16 -1.53 3.32
N TYR A 48 4.11 -2.43 3.54
CA TYR A 48 5.01 -2.36 4.69
C TYR A 48 5.73 -1.01 4.76
N SER A 49 6.18 -0.49 3.62
CA SER A 49 6.94 0.75 3.56
C SER A 49 6.09 2.00 3.79
N LEU A 50 4.78 1.89 3.87
CA LEU A 50 3.92 3.01 4.26
C LEU A 50 4.13 3.44 5.71
N THR A 51 4.78 2.62 6.52
CA THR A 51 5.12 2.95 7.90
C THR A 51 6.61 3.24 8.11
N ASP A 52 7.36 3.40 7.02
CA ASP A 52 8.80 3.75 7.10
C ASP A 52 8.99 5.07 7.85
N ASP A 53 10.09 5.18 8.59
CA ASP A 53 10.41 6.39 9.35
C ASP A 53 10.60 7.60 8.43
N SER A 54 11.06 7.38 7.21
CA SER A 54 11.28 8.45 6.24
C SER A 54 10.00 8.81 5.50
N PHE A 55 9.62 10.08 5.56
CA PHE A 55 8.49 10.59 4.78
C PHE A 55 8.69 10.34 3.28
N THR A 56 9.92 10.53 2.78
CA THR A 56 10.21 10.34 1.35
C THR A 56 10.00 8.90 0.92
N VAL A 57 10.37 7.93 1.77
CA VAL A 57 10.12 6.51 1.49
C VAL A 57 8.62 6.22 1.52
N ARG A 58 7.90 6.73 2.53
CA ARG A 58 6.44 6.55 2.60
C ARG A 58 5.75 7.10 1.36
N TRP A 59 6.15 8.28 0.92
CA TRP A 59 5.59 8.89 -0.29
C TRP A 59 5.85 8.03 -1.53
N ALA A 60 7.09 7.57 -1.70
CA ALA A 60 7.45 6.72 -2.83
C ALA A 60 6.66 5.41 -2.82
N ALA A 61 6.47 4.82 -1.63
CA ALA A 61 5.68 3.60 -1.48
C ALA A 61 4.21 3.83 -1.88
N ALA A 62 3.62 4.94 -1.45
CA ALA A 62 2.23 5.27 -1.78
C ALA A 62 2.06 5.49 -3.30
N GLU A 63 3.00 6.20 -3.93
CA GLU A 63 2.96 6.40 -5.38
C GLU A 63 3.09 5.07 -6.13
N ALA A 64 3.97 4.19 -5.67
CA ALA A 64 4.15 2.87 -6.27
C ALA A 64 2.89 2.01 -6.13
N LEU A 65 2.24 2.04 -4.97
CA LEU A 65 0.99 1.31 -4.75
C LEU A 65 -0.14 1.83 -5.65
N THR A 66 -0.17 3.14 -5.90
CA THR A 66 -1.13 3.72 -6.82
C THR A 66 -0.95 3.12 -8.22
N GLN A 67 0.29 2.88 -8.64
CA GLN A 67 0.58 2.22 -9.92
C GLN A 67 0.07 0.78 -9.96
N HIS A 68 0.03 0.09 -8.81
CA HIS A 68 -0.52 -1.27 -8.74
C HIS A 68 -2.03 -1.31 -8.91
N GLY A 69 -2.72 -0.19 -8.71
CA GLY A 69 -4.15 -0.09 -8.92
C GLY A 69 -4.96 -0.96 -7.95
N ARG A 70 -5.97 -1.63 -8.46
CA ARG A 70 -6.86 -2.45 -7.64
C ARG A 70 -6.13 -3.55 -6.87
N ALA A 71 -5.00 -4.02 -7.37
CA ALA A 71 -4.19 -5.03 -6.68
C ALA A 71 -3.72 -4.57 -5.31
N ALA A 72 -3.65 -3.27 -5.07
CA ALA A 72 -3.26 -2.73 -3.78
C ALA A 72 -4.37 -2.80 -2.72
N ILE A 73 -5.64 -2.92 -3.12
CA ILE A 73 -6.77 -2.82 -2.18
C ILE A 73 -6.73 -3.91 -1.12
N GLU A 74 -6.68 -5.17 -1.51
CA GLU A 74 -6.73 -6.27 -0.55
C GLU A 74 -5.58 -6.22 0.46
N PRO A 75 -4.31 -6.07 0.05
CA PRO A 75 -3.21 -5.94 1.01
C PRO A 75 -3.35 -4.73 1.92
N LEU A 76 -3.84 -3.59 1.42
CA LEU A 76 -4.09 -2.42 2.26
C LEU A 76 -5.17 -2.69 3.31
N MET A 77 -6.25 -3.37 2.93
CA MET A 77 -7.32 -3.70 3.88
C MET A 77 -6.79 -4.60 4.99
N HIS A 78 -6.02 -5.64 4.64
CA HIS A 78 -5.41 -6.51 5.65
C HIS A 78 -4.50 -5.73 6.59
N ALA A 79 -3.69 -4.83 6.07
CA ALA A 79 -2.81 -4.00 6.90
C ALA A 79 -3.60 -3.08 7.83
N LEU A 80 -4.67 -2.46 7.34
CA LEU A 80 -5.50 -1.57 8.15
C LEU A 80 -6.24 -2.30 9.26
N ILE A 81 -6.52 -3.58 9.08
CA ILE A 81 -7.11 -4.41 10.13
C ILE A 81 -6.05 -4.82 11.16
N ALA A 82 -4.85 -5.18 10.69
CA ALA A 82 -3.79 -5.71 11.53
C ALA A 82 -3.07 -4.64 12.37
N GLU A 83 -2.99 -3.41 11.87
CA GLU A 83 -2.19 -2.35 12.49
C GLU A 83 -2.98 -1.07 12.66
N ASP A 84 -2.90 -0.50 13.86
CA ASP A 84 -3.42 0.84 14.16
C ASP A 84 -2.25 1.83 14.13
N HIS A 85 -1.93 2.33 12.93
CA HIS A 85 -0.76 3.16 12.73
C HIS A 85 -1.12 4.41 11.91
N PRO A 86 -0.82 5.62 12.44
CA PRO A 86 -1.18 6.87 11.74
C PRO A 86 -0.57 6.98 10.33
N PHE A 87 0.68 6.59 10.16
CA PHE A 87 1.34 6.64 8.85
C PHE A 87 0.67 5.70 7.86
N LEU A 88 0.28 4.51 8.31
CA LEU A 88 -0.43 3.56 7.46
C LEU A 88 -1.77 4.13 7.01
N ARG A 89 -2.52 4.72 7.92
CA ARG A 89 -3.81 5.34 7.60
C ARG A 89 -3.65 6.47 6.58
N GLU A 90 -2.64 7.32 6.78
CA GLU A 90 -2.35 8.43 5.86
C GLU A 90 -2.00 7.90 4.46
N GLY A 91 -1.12 6.91 4.38
CA GLY A 91 -0.71 6.32 3.11
C GLY A 91 -1.86 5.61 2.41
N ALA A 92 -2.67 4.87 3.16
CA ALA A 92 -3.84 4.19 2.62
C ALA A 92 -4.85 5.19 2.03
N HIS A 93 -5.11 6.29 2.73
CA HIS A 93 -5.98 7.35 2.23
C HIS A 93 -5.45 7.90 0.90
N HIS A 94 -4.16 8.19 0.86
CA HIS A 94 -3.53 8.71 -0.36
C HIS A 94 -3.71 7.75 -1.54
N VAL A 95 -3.40 6.47 -1.34
CA VAL A 95 -3.52 5.46 -2.40
C VAL A 95 -4.96 5.28 -2.84
N LEU A 96 -5.86 5.03 -1.89
CA LEU A 96 -7.25 4.70 -2.21
C LEU A 96 -7.98 5.85 -2.88
N SER A 97 -7.69 7.09 -2.49
CA SER A 97 -8.32 8.26 -3.09
C SER A 97 -7.88 8.52 -4.53
N ARG A 98 -6.77 7.92 -4.96
CA ARG A 98 -6.21 8.12 -6.31
C ARG A 98 -6.48 6.96 -7.27
N LEU A 99 -7.07 5.88 -6.80
CA LEU A 99 -7.36 4.75 -7.67
C LEU A 99 -8.47 5.14 -8.66
N PRO A 100 -8.31 4.80 -9.95
CA PRO A 100 -9.30 5.16 -10.98
C PRO A 100 -10.53 4.27 -10.96
N GLY A 101 -11.60 4.77 -11.52
CA GLY A 101 -12.80 4.00 -11.77
C GLY A 101 -13.88 4.18 -10.71
N THR A 102 -15.11 4.34 -11.18
CA THR A 102 -16.27 4.56 -10.31
C THR A 102 -16.53 3.36 -9.40
N ALA A 103 -16.45 2.15 -9.96
CA ALA A 103 -16.68 0.93 -9.19
C ALA A 103 -15.67 0.77 -8.08
N THR A 104 -14.40 1.07 -8.34
CA THR A 104 -13.35 1.03 -7.32
C THR A 104 -13.60 2.09 -6.25
N HIS A 105 -13.96 3.30 -6.66
CA HIS A 105 -14.26 4.37 -5.73
C HIS A 105 -15.42 4.00 -4.81
N ASP A 106 -16.48 3.45 -5.37
CA ASP A 106 -17.64 3.02 -4.57
C ASP A 106 -17.27 1.92 -3.57
N LEU A 107 -16.42 1.00 -3.99
CA LEU A 107 -15.96 -0.10 -3.14
C LEU A 107 -15.20 0.41 -1.91
N VAL A 108 -14.28 1.36 -2.10
CA VAL A 108 -13.41 1.82 -1.02
C VAL A 108 -13.96 3.03 -0.27
N LYS A 109 -15.08 3.59 -0.71
CA LYS A 109 -15.67 4.79 -0.09
C LYS A 109 -15.87 4.66 1.42
N PRO A 110 -16.41 3.56 1.96
CA PRO A 110 -16.57 3.44 3.42
C PRO A 110 -15.23 3.53 4.17
N VAL A 111 -14.16 3.00 3.60
CA VAL A 111 -12.83 3.09 4.21
C VAL A 111 -12.32 4.51 4.15
N LEU A 112 -12.49 5.20 3.02
CA LEU A 112 -12.08 6.60 2.92
C LEU A 112 -12.81 7.48 3.93
N GLU A 113 -14.10 7.26 4.12
CA GLU A 113 -14.89 7.98 5.10
C GLU A 113 -14.41 7.71 6.53
N ALA A 114 -14.09 6.44 6.84
CA ALA A 114 -13.58 6.06 8.14
C ALA A 114 -12.21 6.67 8.41
N LEU A 115 -11.33 6.70 7.38
CA LEU A 115 -10.00 7.30 7.49
C LEU A 115 -10.06 8.81 7.74
N ALA A 116 -11.02 9.49 7.16
CA ALA A 116 -11.19 10.93 7.30
C ALA A 116 -12.02 11.31 8.54
N GLY A 117 -12.67 10.36 9.18
CA GLY A 117 -13.60 10.60 10.27
C GLY A 117 -12.98 10.54 11.64
N ARG A 118 -13.86 10.49 12.65
CA ARG A 118 -13.47 10.35 14.06
C ARG A 118 -13.32 8.87 14.40
N THR A 119 -12.51 8.60 15.41
CA THR A 119 -12.26 7.25 15.93
C THR A 119 -11.79 6.27 14.85
N PRO A 120 -10.73 6.63 14.09
CA PRO A 120 -10.27 5.74 13.00
C PRO A 120 -9.78 4.39 13.52
N SER A 121 -9.24 4.32 14.74
CA SER A 121 -8.79 3.06 15.33
C SER A 121 -9.90 2.02 15.42
N VAL A 122 -11.15 2.45 15.51
CA VAL A 122 -12.30 1.55 15.58
C VAL A 122 -12.96 1.38 14.21
N ARG A 123 -13.21 2.48 13.52
CA ARG A 123 -14.01 2.48 12.29
C ARG A 123 -13.26 1.96 11.08
N VAL A 124 -11.94 2.23 11.01
CA VAL A 124 -11.15 1.82 9.84
C VAL A 124 -11.07 0.30 9.70
N PRO A 125 -10.71 -0.46 10.78
CA PRO A 125 -10.70 -1.92 10.66
C PRO A 125 -12.05 -2.51 10.29
N MET A 126 -13.14 -1.96 10.81
CA MET A 126 -14.48 -2.43 10.50
C MET A 126 -14.83 -2.20 9.02
N ALA A 127 -14.52 -1.01 8.52
CA ALA A 127 -14.78 -0.68 7.12
C ALA A 127 -13.90 -1.52 6.19
N ALA A 128 -12.64 -1.73 6.55
CA ALA A 128 -11.72 -2.55 5.78
C ALA A 128 -12.19 -4.01 5.70
N ASP A 129 -12.66 -4.55 6.80
CA ASP A 129 -13.21 -5.90 6.81
C ASP A 129 -14.43 -6.03 5.88
N ALA A 130 -15.30 -5.04 5.87
CA ALA A 130 -16.45 -5.02 4.97
C ALA A 130 -16.03 -5.01 3.50
N VAL A 131 -14.96 -4.30 3.16
CA VAL A 131 -14.41 -4.31 1.80
C VAL A 131 -13.89 -5.69 1.44
N LEU A 132 -13.17 -6.35 2.35
CA LEU A 132 -12.66 -7.71 2.11
C LEU A 132 -13.80 -8.70 1.87
N VAL A 133 -14.88 -8.58 2.63
CA VAL A 133 -16.06 -9.42 2.43
C VAL A 133 -16.63 -9.20 1.04
N GLN A 134 -16.76 -7.96 0.59
CA GLN A 134 -17.24 -7.66 -0.75
C GLN A 134 -16.33 -8.21 -1.83
N LEU A 135 -15.01 -8.10 -1.67
CA LEU A 135 -14.05 -8.65 -2.64
C LEU A 135 -14.17 -10.17 -2.74
N ALA A 136 -14.42 -10.84 -1.62
CA ALA A 136 -14.52 -12.30 -1.59
C ALA A 136 -15.81 -12.81 -2.27
N THR A 137 -16.86 -11.99 -2.36
CA THR A 137 -18.15 -12.39 -2.96
C THR A 137 -18.25 -12.05 -4.45
N HIS A 138 -17.25 -11.44 -4.99
CA HIS A 138 -17.14 -11.09 -6.41
C HIS A 138 -15.93 -11.75 -7.03
#